data_a745f0d82457f82caac0dddf9d7660fa
#
_entry.id   a745f0d82457f82caac0dddf9d7660fa
#
_cell.length_a   1.000
_cell.length_b   1.000
_cell.length_c   1.000
_cell.angle_alpha   90.00
_cell.angle_beta   90.00
_cell.angle_gamma   90.00
#
_symmetry.space_group_name_H-M   'P 1'
#
loop_
_entity.id
_entity.type
_entity.pdbx_description
1 polymer ?
#
loop_
_entity_poly.entity_id
_entity_poly.type
_entity_poly.pdbx_seq_one_letter_code
_entity_poly.pdbx_strand_id
1 'polypeptide(L)'
;MSAVKIIAIGDNVCDKYLSRGKMYPGGQCVNTCAYAAANGVPSAYLGKFGSDEVAAYNQKILHELGIDISHCRHFEGENGFAMVTLKGNDRVFLGSNKGGVAKEHSFDFTQEDLEYIKGFNLIYTNLNSYIEEDLPFLHTAGVPIAYDFSTRWTDAYLEKVCPYVTVAILSCAHLSAEDRAREMQKAADHGVSIVLGTIGEDGSCV
;
A
#
# COMPACT_ATOMS: atom_id res chain seq x y z
N MET A 1 27.31 6.49 -3.44
CA MET A 1 26.22 5.65 -2.97
C MET A 1 25.15 5.68 -4.05
N SER A 2 24.63 4.51 -4.50
CA SER A 2 23.47 4.49 -5.40
C SER A 2 22.29 5.18 -4.71
N ALA A 3 21.49 5.92 -5.48
CA ALA A 3 20.26 6.53 -4.92
C ALA A 3 19.35 5.44 -4.40
N VAL A 4 18.72 5.67 -3.23
CA VAL A 4 17.67 4.78 -2.70
C VAL A 4 16.50 4.76 -3.68
N LYS A 5 15.99 3.57 -3.97
CA LYS A 5 14.82 3.35 -4.83
C LYS A 5 13.80 2.51 -4.08
N ILE A 6 12.53 2.83 -4.20
CA ILE A 6 11.45 2.04 -3.60
C ILE A 6 10.51 1.47 -4.65
N ILE A 7 9.89 0.34 -4.35
CA ILE A 7 8.77 -0.20 -5.10
C ILE A 7 7.58 -0.38 -4.18
N ALA A 8 6.41 0.11 -4.59
CA ALA A 8 5.17 -0.16 -3.89
C ALA A 8 4.36 -1.20 -4.66
N ILE A 9 3.93 -2.26 -3.97
CA ILE A 9 3.24 -3.40 -4.59
C ILE A 9 1.84 -3.49 -3.97
N GLY A 10 0.80 -3.34 -4.79
CA GLY A 10 -0.56 -3.57 -4.31
C GLY A 10 -1.62 -2.60 -4.79
N ASP A 11 -2.28 -1.92 -3.83
CA ASP A 11 -3.52 -1.20 -4.04
C ASP A 11 -3.37 0.08 -4.87
N ASN A 12 -4.34 0.29 -5.75
CA ASN A 12 -4.63 1.57 -6.38
C ASN A 12 -6.15 1.76 -6.42
N VAL A 13 -6.58 2.92 -6.04
CA VAL A 13 -8.00 3.29 -6.07
C VAL A 13 -8.15 4.75 -6.54
N CYS A 14 -9.36 5.16 -6.88
CA CYS A 14 -9.71 6.57 -6.96
C CYS A 14 -10.73 6.94 -5.90
N ASP A 15 -10.50 8.04 -5.21
CA ASP A 15 -11.51 8.68 -4.38
C ASP A 15 -12.43 9.52 -5.28
N LYS A 16 -13.65 9.04 -5.52
CA LYS A 16 -14.69 9.73 -6.32
C LYS A 16 -15.50 10.66 -5.42
N TYR A 17 -15.24 11.97 -5.51
CA TYR A 17 -15.98 13.02 -4.77
C TYR A 17 -17.28 13.35 -5.50
N LEU A 18 -18.37 12.66 -5.14
CA LEU A 18 -19.66 12.78 -5.82
C LEU A 18 -20.21 14.21 -5.83
N SER A 19 -20.03 14.96 -4.73
CA SER A 19 -20.48 16.35 -4.63
C SER A 19 -19.71 17.34 -5.53
N ARG A 20 -18.55 16.94 -6.04
CA ARG A 20 -17.69 17.80 -6.86
C ARG A 20 -17.55 17.31 -8.31
N GLY A 21 -18.06 16.12 -8.63
CA GLY A 21 -17.83 15.48 -9.93
C GLY A 21 -16.35 15.30 -10.25
N LYS A 22 -15.51 15.07 -9.23
CA LYS A 22 -14.06 14.90 -9.37
C LYS A 22 -13.61 13.60 -8.76
N MET A 23 -12.52 13.05 -9.29
CA MET A 23 -11.82 11.92 -8.68
C MET A 23 -10.34 12.24 -8.51
N TYR A 24 -9.74 11.62 -7.52
CA TYR A 24 -8.32 11.75 -7.21
C TYR A 24 -7.71 10.37 -7.03
N PRO A 25 -6.49 10.15 -7.56
CA PRO A 25 -5.76 8.92 -7.31
C PRO A 25 -5.58 8.70 -5.81
N GLY A 26 -5.66 7.46 -5.39
CA GLY A 26 -5.51 7.05 -4.00
C GLY A 26 -5.03 5.61 -3.92
N GLY A 27 -5.08 5.08 -2.73
CA GLY A 27 -4.43 3.82 -2.38
C GLY A 27 -3.07 4.07 -1.71
N GLN A 28 -2.77 3.31 -0.69
CA GLN A 28 -1.56 3.52 0.09
C GLN A 28 -0.30 3.29 -0.75
N CYS A 29 -0.29 2.30 -1.65
CA CYS A 29 0.84 2.03 -2.53
C CYS A 29 1.07 3.17 -3.54
N VAL A 30 0.01 3.65 -4.19
CA VAL A 30 0.09 4.80 -5.11
C VAL A 30 0.58 6.06 -4.38
N ASN A 31 0.02 6.34 -3.21
CA ASN A 31 0.42 7.49 -2.40
C ASN A 31 1.88 7.41 -1.99
N THR A 32 2.36 6.24 -1.58
CA THR A 32 3.78 6.03 -1.20
C THR A 32 4.70 6.35 -2.38
N CYS A 33 4.39 5.87 -3.58
CA CYS A 33 5.17 6.22 -4.78
C CYS A 33 5.13 7.72 -5.09
N ALA A 34 3.95 8.35 -5.00
CA ALA A 34 3.79 9.77 -5.28
C ALA A 34 4.58 10.64 -4.30
N TYR A 35 4.52 10.33 -3.00
CA TYR A 35 5.29 11.04 -1.99
C TYR A 35 6.80 10.79 -2.11
N ALA A 36 7.21 9.58 -2.47
CA ALA A 36 8.61 9.27 -2.75
C ALA A 36 9.13 10.12 -3.92
N ALA A 37 8.41 10.14 -5.04
CA ALA A 37 8.76 10.95 -6.20
C ALA A 37 8.83 12.45 -5.86
N ALA A 38 7.85 12.98 -5.11
CA ALA A 38 7.84 14.38 -4.65
C ALA A 38 9.05 14.74 -3.77
N ASN A 39 9.65 13.75 -3.10
CA ASN A 39 10.87 13.91 -2.29
C ASN A 39 12.15 13.51 -3.04
N GLY A 40 12.09 13.33 -4.36
CA GLY A 40 13.25 13.00 -5.19
C GLY A 40 13.75 11.56 -5.03
N VAL A 41 12.93 10.67 -4.49
CA VAL A 41 13.23 9.23 -4.38
C VAL A 41 12.62 8.50 -5.57
N PRO A 42 13.42 7.90 -6.47
CA PRO A 42 12.93 7.09 -7.57
C PRO A 42 12.03 5.97 -7.07
N SER A 43 10.85 5.84 -7.67
CA SER A 43 9.87 4.85 -7.26
C SER A 43 9.27 4.12 -8.44
N ALA A 44 8.85 2.87 -8.20
CA ALA A 44 8.05 2.06 -9.09
C ALA A 44 6.78 1.62 -8.38
N TYR A 45 5.73 1.47 -9.15
CA TYR A 45 4.47 0.90 -8.70
C TYR A 45 4.20 -0.41 -9.47
N LEU A 46 3.92 -1.47 -8.74
CA LEU A 46 3.51 -2.76 -9.28
C LEU A 46 2.13 -3.10 -8.72
N GLY A 47 1.11 -2.96 -9.53
CA GLY A 47 -0.27 -3.18 -9.16
C GLY A 47 -1.09 -3.80 -10.27
N LYS A 48 -2.39 -3.88 -10.03
CA LYS A 48 -3.37 -4.43 -10.98
C LYS A 48 -4.31 -3.30 -11.40
N PHE A 49 -4.38 -3.03 -12.70
CA PHE A 49 -5.27 -2.05 -13.30
C PHE A 49 -6.44 -2.72 -14.00
N GLY A 50 -7.61 -2.12 -13.88
CA GLY A 50 -8.77 -2.43 -14.68
C GLY A 50 -8.69 -1.86 -16.10
N SER A 51 -9.80 -1.92 -16.84
CA SER A 51 -9.95 -1.41 -18.20
C SER A 51 -10.84 -0.15 -18.27
N ASP A 52 -11.24 0.40 -17.14
CA ASP A 52 -12.13 1.56 -17.03
C ASP A 52 -11.41 2.92 -17.01
N GLU A 53 -12.18 4.00 -16.96
CA GLU A 53 -11.66 5.38 -16.88
C GLU A 53 -10.82 5.65 -15.62
N VAL A 54 -11.11 4.95 -14.51
CA VAL A 54 -10.37 5.08 -13.25
C VAL A 54 -8.97 4.52 -13.42
N ALA A 55 -8.84 3.34 -14.04
CA ALA A 55 -7.55 2.75 -14.36
C ALA A 55 -6.72 3.65 -15.28
N ALA A 56 -7.33 4.16 -16.36
CA ALA A 56 -6.66 5.06 -17.30
C ALA A 56 -6.19 6.34 -16.61
N TYR A 57 -7.01 6.92 -15.73
CA TYR A 57 -6.65 8.11 -14.97
C TYR A 57 -5.49 7.89 -14.02
N ASN A 58 -5.51 6.79 -13.23
CA ASN A 58 -4.43 6.45 -12.31
C ASN A 58 -3.11 6.23 -13.05
N GLN A 59 -3.11 5.47 -14.15
CA GLN A 59 -1.92 5.23 -14.95
C GLN A 59 -1.33 6.53 -15.52
N LYS A 60 -2.20 7.43 -16.02
CA LYS A 60 -1.78 8.75 -16.51
C LYS A 60 -1.05 9.55 -15.45
N ILE A 61 -1.61 9.64 -14.23
CA ILE A 61 -1.00 10.40 -13.12
C ILE A 61 0.33 9.79 -12.69
N LEU A 62 0.40 8.46 -12.56
CA LEU A 62 1.65 7.79 -12.21
C LEU A 62 2.74 8.05 -13.25
N HIS A 63 2.40 8.00 -14.53
CA HIS A 63 3.32 8.33 -15.62
C HIS A 63 3.77 9.80 -15.56
N GLU A 64 2.85 10.75 -15.32
CA GLU A 64 3.17 12.19 -15.19
C GLU A 64 4.11 12.47 -14.00
N LEU A 65 4.04 11.66 -12.94
CA LEU A 65 4.94 11.73 -11.80
C LEU A 65 6.28 11.01 -12.02
N GLY A 66 6.49 10.40 -13.20
CA GLY A 66 7.72 9.64 -13.51
C GLY A 66 7.87 8.34 -12.73
N ILE A 67 6.75 7.77 -12.26
CA ILE A 67 6.72 6.50 -11.55
C ILE A 67 6.70 5.37 -12.58
N ASP A 68 7.61 4.42 -12.45
CA ASP A 68 7.66 3.24 -13.33
C ASP A 68 6.48 2.30 -13.00
N ILE A 69 5.67 1.98 -14.02
CA ILE A 69 4.51 1.09 -13.96
C ILE A 69 4.62 -0.08 -14.95
N SER A 70 5.82 -0.31 -15.51
CA SER A 70 6.04 -1.27 -16.60
C SER A 70 5.75 -2.73 -16.25
N HIS A 71 5.75 -3.08 -14.94
CA HIS A 71 5.46 -4.40 -14.44
C HIS A 71 4.02 -4.58 -13.92
N CYS A 72 3.15 -3.58 -14.10
CA CYS A 72 1.76 -3.70 -13.68
C CYS A 72 1.00 -4.75 -14.49
N ARG A 73 -0.04 -5.33 -13.87
CA ARG A 73 -0.98 -6.25 -14.51
C ARG A 73 -2.20 -5.48 -15.00
N HIS A 74 -2.80 -5.95 -16.09
CA HIS A 74 -4.00 -5.35 -16.67
C HIS A 74 -5.08 -6.42 -16.84
N PHE A 75 -6.29 -6.13 -16.38
CA PHE A 75 -7.43 -7.03 -16.41
C PHE A 75 -8.66 -6.31 -16.97
N GLU A 76 -9.56 -7.03 -17.61
CA GLU A 76 -10.88 -6.52 -17.94
C GLU A 76 -11.69 -6.35 -16.65
N GLY A 77 -12.34 -5.18 -16.50
CA GLY A 77 -13.18 -4.89 -15.35
C GLY A 77 -12.89 -3.54 -14.70
N GLU A 78 -13.59 -3.28 -13.59
CA GLU A 78 -13.48 -2.03 -12.86
C GLU A 78 -12.21 -1.97 -12.02
N ASN A 79 -11.53 -0.83 -12.08
CA ASN A 79 -10.47 -0.50 -11.13
C ASN A 79 -11.06 -0.21 -9.74
N GLY A 80 -10.24 -0.29 -8.71
CA GLY A 80 -10.64 0.07 -7.36
C GLY A 80 -11.10 1.52 -7.24
N PHE A 81 -12.21 1.79 -6.56
CA PHE A 81 -12.63 3.14 -6.22
C PHE A 81 -13.32 3.21 -4.86
N ALA A 82 -13.27 4.40 -4.26
CA ALA A 82 -14.04 4.78 -3.09
C ALA A 82 -14.93 5.97 -3.43
N MET A 83 -16.20 5.91 -3.01
CA MET A 83 -17.13 7.02 -3.11
C MET A 83 -17.05 7.84 -1.82
N VAL A 84 -16.81 9.14 -1.98
CA VAL A 84 -16.69 10.06 -0.87
C VAL A 84 -17.53 11.32 -1.09
N THR A 85 -17.98 11.94 0.00
CA THR A 85 -18.59 13.25 -0.01
C THR A 85 -17.97 14.12 1.09
N LEU A 86 -18.30 15.40 1.10
CA LEU A 86 -17.91 16.31 2.15
C LEU A 86 -19.11 16.66 3.00
N LYS A 87 -18.94 16.62 4.32
CA LYS A 87 -19.86 17.17 5.31
C LYS A 87 -19.14 18.30 6.06
N GLY A 88 -19.39 19.54 5.64
CA GLY A 88 -18.49 20.64 6.00
C GLY A 88 -17.11 20.45 5.37
N ASN A 89 -16.05 20.46 6.18
CA ASN A 89 -14.68 20.17 5.73
C ASN A 89 -14.27 18.70 5.90
N ASP A 90 -15.12 17.87 6.51
CA ASP A 90 -14.78 16.48 6.78
C ASP A 90 -15.14 15.58 5.59
N ARG A 91 -14.22 14.66 5.28
CA ARG A 91 -14.43 13.62 4.29
C ARG A 91 -15.28 12.50 4.88
N VAL A 92 -16.44 12.25 4.25
CA VAL A 92 -17.34 11.16 4.60
C VAL A 92 -17.28 10.07 3.54
N PHE A 93 -16.91 8.89 3.95
CA PHE A 93 -16.90 7.69 3.12
C PHE A 93 -18.32 7.15 2.91
N LEU A 94 -18.70 6.93 1.66
CA LEU A 94 -20.04 6.44 1.29
C LEU A 94 -20.03 4.96 0.88
N GLY A 95 -18.90 4.45 0.41
CA GLY A 95 -18.76 3.07 -0.04
C GLY A 95 -17.60 2.89 -1.03
N SER A 96 -17.36 1.66 -1.45
CA SER A 96 -16.36 1.31 -2.46
C SER A 96 -16.76 0.02 -3.18
N ASN A 97 -16.09 -0.26 -4.32
CA ASN A 97 -16.14 -1.59 -4.95
C ASN A 97 -15.12 -2.57 -4.34
N LYS A 98 -14.56 -2.24 -3.17
CA LYS A 98 -13.61 -3.08 -2.41
C LYS A 98 -12.34 -3.48 -3.18
N GLY A 99 -11.90 -2.65 -4.11
CA GLY A 99 -10.65 -2.84 -4.86
C GLY A 99 -10.82 -3.30 -6.30
N GLY A 100 -12.03 -3.68 -6.73
CA GLY A 100 -12.29 -4.14 -8.11
C GLY A 100 -11.34 -5.26 -8.52
N VAL A 101 -10.81 -5.21 -9.74
CA VAL A 101 -9.89 -6.22 -10.29
C VAL A 101 -8.69 -6.53 -9.39
N ALA A 102 -8.25 -5.57 -8.56
CA ALA A 102 -7.12 -5.80 -7.65
C ALA A 102 -7.42 -6.87 -6.61
N LYS A 103 -8.69 -7.01 -6.21
CA LYS A 103 -9.16 -8.05 -5.29
C LYS A 103 -9.53 -9.35 -6.01
N GLU A 104 -10.04 -9.23 -7.23
CA GLU A 104 -10.63 -10.35 -7.98
C GLU A 104 -9.57 -11.27 -8.60
N HIS A 105 -8.38 -10.73 -8.88
CA HIS A 105 -7.29 -11.44 -9.54
C HIS A 105 -6.08 -11.57 -8.63
N SER A 106 -5.34 -12.69 -8.74
CA SER A 106 -4.02 -12.85 -8.15
C SER A 106 -2.95 -12.07 -8.92
N PHE A 107 -1.76 -11.89 -8.34
CA PHE A 107 -0.62 -11.31 -9.06
C PHE A 107 0.08 -12.31 -9.96
N ASP A 108 0.09 -13.58 -9.56
CA ASP A 108 0.84 -14.66 -10.22
C ASP A 108 2.30 -14.22 -10.45
N PHE A 109 2.98 -13.85 -9.37
CA PHE A 109 4.36 -13.37 -9.41
C PHE A 109 5.30 -14.41 -10.04
N THR A 110 6.20 -13.94 -10.89
CA THR A 110 7.16 -14.74 -11.63
C THR A 110 8.59 -14.50 -11.13
N GLN A 111 9.53 -15.32 -11.60
CA GLN A 111 10.94 -15.09 -11.34
C GLN A 111 11.44 -13.77 -11.96
N GLU A 112 10.88 -13.35 -13.08
CA GLU A 112 11.19 -12.06 -13.71
C GLU A 112 10.78 -10.89 -12.81
N ASP A 113 9.61 -10.98 -12.16
CA ASP A 113 9.19 -9.97 -11.17
C ASP A 113 10.17 -9.90 -10.00
N LEU A 114 10.65 -11.04 -9.48
CA LEU A 114 11.65 -11.04 -8.41
C LEU A 114 12.95 -10.37 -8.85
N GLU A 115 13.44 -10.66 -10.05
CA GLU A 115 14.68 -10.02 -10.57
C GLU A 115 14.49 -8.51 -10.73
N TYR A 116 13.33 -8.05 -11.16
CA TYR A 116 13.00 -6.64 -11.21
C TYR A 116 12.95 -6.02 -9.80
N ILE A 117 12.27 -6.67 -8.84
CA ILE A 117 12.12 -6.22 -7.45
C ILE A 117 13.49 -6.10 -6.75
N LYS A 118 14.45 -6.97 -7.02
CA LYS A 118 15.82 -6.90 -6.48
C LYS A 118 16.56 -5.60 -6.83
N GLY A 119 16.10 -4.87 -7.83
CA GLY A 119 16.63 -3.55 -8.19
C GLY A 119 16.26 -2.42 -7.23
N PHE A 120 15.44 -2.69 -6.20
CA PHE A 120 14.95 -1.72 -5.23
C PHE A 120 15.52 -1.96 -3.83
N ASN A 121 15.44 -0.94 -2.98
CA ASN A 121 15.96 -0.99 -1.61
C ASN A 121 14.87 -1.26 -0.57
N LEU A 122 13.59 -1.10 -0.96
CA LEU A 122 12.44 -1.32 -0.10
C LEU A 122 11.23 -1.69 -0.95
N ILE A 123 10.50 -2.71 -0.52
CA ILE A 123 9.13 -3.01 -0.96
C ILE A 123 8.19 -2.36 0.06
N TYR A 124 7.23 -1.58 -0.40
CA TYR A 124 6.11 -1.11 0.42
C TYR A 124 4.83 -1.81 -0.01
N THR A 125 4.04 -2.26 0.94
CA THR A 125 2.72 -2.84 0.69
C THR A 125 1.81 -2.66 1.91
N ASN A 126 0.57 -3.13 1.81
CA ASN A 126 -0.41 -2.94 2.88
C ASN A 126 -1.55 -3.98 2.80
N LEU A 127 -2.38 -3.99 3.81
CA LEU A 127 -3.50 -4.94 3.97
C LEU A 127 -4.63 -4.82 2.92
N ASN A 128 -4.67 -3.75 2.11
CA ASN A 128 -5.63 -3.61 1.01
C ASN A 128 -5.06 -4.11 -0.33
N SER A 129 -3.84 -4.59 -0.33
CA SER A 129 -3.12 -5.06 -1.53
C SER A 129 -3.50 -6.49 -1.93
N TYR A 130 -4.09 -7.27 -1.00
CA TYR A 130 -4.50 -8.67 -1.22
C TYR A 130 -3.34 -9.55 -1.70
N ILE A 131 -2.18 -9.45 -1.03
CA ILE A 131 -0.95 -10.18 -1.37
C ILE A 131 -0.36 -10.97 -0.20
N GLU A 132 -1.14 -11.22 0.84
CA GLU A 132 -0.67 -11.93 2.03
C GLU A 132 -0.11 -13.32 1.69
N GLU A 133 -0.73 -14.00 0.73
CA GLU A 133 -0.29 -15.31 0.26
C GLU A 133 0.98 -15.25 -0.61
N ASP A 134 1.28 -14.07 -1.18
CA ASP A 134 2.46 -13.85 -2.02
C ASP A 134 3.68 -13.39 -1.21
N LEU A 135 3.50 -12.97 0.06
CA LEU A 135 4.60 -12.48 0.91
C LEU A 135 5.76 -13.47 1.06
N PRO A 136 5.54 -14.79 1.24
CA PRO A 136 6.64 -15.76 1.28
C PRO A 136 7.49 -15.72 0.01
N PHE A 137 6.87 -15.59 -1.16
CA PHE A 137 7.56 -15.52 -2.44
C PHE A 137 8.32 -14.19 -2.58
N LEU A 138 7.68 -13.06 -2.30
CA LEU A 138 8.30 -11.73 -2.35
C LEU A 138 9.50 -11.62 -1.38
N HIS A 139 9.40 -12.24 -0.20
CA HIS A 139 10.48 -12.27 0.79
C HIS A 139 11.75 -12.93 0.24
N THR A 140 11.64 -13.87 -0.70
CA THR A 140 12.81 -14.50 -1.35
C THR A 140 13.63 -13.55 -2.21
N ALA A 141 13.11 -12.37 -2.56
CA ALA A 141 13.88 -11.33 -3.23
C ALA A 141 15.02 -10.77 -2.36
N GLY A 142 14.94 -10.96 -1.02
CA GLY A 142 15.92 -10.42 -0.07
C GLY A 142 15.86 -8.90 0.09
N VAL A 143 14.82 -8.25 -0.43
CA VAL A 143 14.56 -6.82 -0.29
C VAL A 143 13.67 -6.61 0.94
N PRO A 144 14.01 -5.68 1.86
CA PRO A 144 13.19 -5.37 3.03
C PRO A 144 11.74 -5.04 2.63
N ILE A 145 10.77 -5.56 3.40
CA ILE A 145 9.34 -5.30 3.18
C ILE A 145 8.81 -4.43 4.30
N ALA A 146 8.25 -3.27 3.96
CA ALA A 146 7.43 -2.44 4.83
C ALA A 146 5.96 -2.76 4.58
N TYR A 147 5.24 -3.14 5.63
CA TYR A 147 3.83 -3.51 5.56
C TYR A 147 2.98 -2.60 6.44
N ASP A 148 1.96 -1.96 5.86
CA ASP A 148 1.02 -1.12 6.59
C ASP A 148 -0.24 -1.92 6.96
N PHE A 149 -0.40 -2.18 8.25
CA PHE A 149 -1.54 -2.90 8.84
C PHE A 149 -2.76 -1.99 9.06
N SER A 150 -2.62 -0.66 8.84
CA SER A 150 -3.67 0.33 9.12
C SER A 150 -4.19 0.21 10.57
N THR A 151 -5.50 0.07 10.76
CA THR A 151 -6.15 -0.14 12.06
C THR A 151 -6.74 -1.56 12.21
N ARG A 152 -6.46 -2.47 11.28
CA ARG A 152 -7.19 -3.73 11.13
C ARG A 152 -6.26 -4.94 11.24
N TRP A 153 -5.60 -5.10 12.37
CA TRP A 153 -4.82 -6.30 12.65
C TRP A 153 -5.47 -7.13 13.77
N THR A 154 -5.19 -8.40 13.76
CA THR A 154 -5.47 -9.37 14.82
C THR A 154 -4.21 -10.15 15.10
N ASP A 155 -4.12 -10.85 16.22
CA ASP A 155 -2.97 -11.68 16.56
C ASP A 155 -2.69 -12.72 15.45
N ALA A 156 -3.71 -13.40 14.95
CA ALA A 156 -3.58 -14.34 13.83
C ALA A 156 -3.10 -13.68 12.52
N TYR A 157 -3.46 -12.43 12.29
CA TYR A 157 -3.00 -11.71 11.11
C TYR A 157 -1.54 -11.28 11.24
N LEU A 158 -1.12 -10.84 12.42
CA LEU A 158 0.29 -10.57 12.71
C LEU A 158 1.14 -11.84 12.59
N GLU A 159 0.70 -12.97 13.15
CA GLU A 159 1.38 -14.26 13.02
C GLU A 159 1.57 -14.67 11.55
N LYS A 160 0.58 -14.42 10.70
CA LYS A 160 0.63 -14.75 9.28
C LYS A 160 1.60 -13.86 8.49
N VAL A 161 1.60 -12.55 8.76
CA VAL A 161 2.26 -11.54 7.91
C VAL A 161 3.66 -11.17 8.41
N CYS A 162 3.82 -10.97 9.71
CA CYS A 162 5.07 -10.45 10.30
C CYS A 162 6.33 -11.27 10.00
N PRO A 163 6.30 -12.60 9.86
CA PRO A 163 7.50 -13.38 9.53
C PRO A 163 8.20 -12.98 8.22
N TYR A 164 7.50 -12.30 7.34
CA TYR A 164 8.01 -11.86 6.03
C TYR A 164 8.33 -10.37 5.98
N VAL A 165 8.06 -9.63 7.06
CA VAL A 165 8.05 -8.16 7.10
C VAL A 165 9.25 -7.67 7.91
N THR A 166 9.93 -6.64 7.40
CA THR A 166 11.04 -5.97 8.09
C THR A 166 10.55 -4.76 8.89
N VAL A 167 9.57 -4.03 8.34
CA VAL A 167 8.98 -2.84 8.94
C VAL A 167 7.47 -3.00 9.01
N ALA A 168 6.89 -3.02 10.21
CA ALA A 168 5.44 -2.99 10.41
C ALA A 168 4.98 -1.57 10.74
N ILE A 169 3.91 -1.12 10.08
CA ILE A 169 3.28 0.18 10.32
C ILE A 169 1.87 -0.07 10.86
N LEU A 170 1.61 0.44 12.07
CA LEU A 170 0.33 0.28 12.78
C LEU A 170 -0.30 1.66 13.01
N SER A 171 -1.57 1.84 12.67
CA SER A 171 -2.31 3.08 12.92
C SER A 171 -2.90 3.06 14.33
N CYS A 172 -2.20 3.65 15.30
CA CYS A 172 -2.43 3.50 16.73
C CYS A 172 -3.12 4.71 17.39
N ALA A 173 -3.61 5.69 16.64
CA ALA A 173 -4.22 6.91 17.20
C ALA A 173 -5.42 6.65 18.14
N HIS A 174 -6.08 5.52 17.98
CA HIS A 174 -7.24 5.12 18.78
C HIS A 174 -6.87 4.37 20.08
N LEU A 175 -5.58 4.08 20.31
CA LEU A 175 -5.07 3.32 21.43
C LEU A 175 -4.48 4.22 22.52
N SER A 176 -4.59 3.79 23.78
CA SER A 176 -3.80 4.36 24.87
C SER A 176 -2.31 4.11 24.64
N ALA A 177 -1.43 4.85 25.33
CA ALA A 177 0.03 4.64 25.22
C ALA A 177 0.44 3.21 25.62
N GLU A 178 -0.20 2.65 26.65
CA GLU A 178 0.06 1.29 27.15
C GLU A 178 -0.42 0.23 26.14
N ASP A 179 -1.64 0.38 25.62
CA ASP A 179 -2.18 -0.55 24.62
C ASP A 179 -1.36 -0.51 23.33
N ARG A 180 -0.96 0.69 22.90
CA ARG A 180 -0.09 0.88 21.73
C ARG A 180 1.24 0.15 21.88
N ALA A 181 1.92 0.33 23.01
CA ALA A 181 3.17 -0.37 23.29
C ALA A 181 2.99 -1.89 23.26
N ARG A 182 1.89 -2.40 23.83
CA ARG A 182 1.56 -3.82 23.80
C ARG A 182 1.31 -4.34 22.39
N GLU A 183 0.54 -3.63 21.58
CA GLU A 183 0.25 -4.05 20.20
C GLU A 183 1.49 -4.00 19.30
N MET A 184 2.33 -2.97 19.47
CA MET A 184 3.61 -2.88 18.77
C MET A 184 4.56 -4.00 19.16
N GLN A 185 4.60 -4.36 20.44
CA GLN A 185 5.43 -5.49 20.95
C GLN A 185 5.02 -6.82 20.33
N LYS A 186 3.72 -7.07 20.12
CA LYS A 186 3.26 -8.29 19.42
C LYS A 186 3.86 -8.43 18.02
N ALA A 187 3.89 -7.35 17.24
CA ALA A 187 4.52 -7.39 15.92
C ALA A 187 6.02 -7.68 16.00
N ALA A 188 6.72 -7.07 16.97
CA ALA A 188 8.14 -7.33 17.23
C ALA A 188 8.40 -8.80 17.67
N ASP A 189 7.53 -9.37 18.48
CA ASP A 189 7.62 -10.77 18.94
C ASP A 189 7.48 -11.76 17.78
N HIS A 190 6.82 -11.38 16.69
CA HIS A 190 6.76 -12.14 15.44
C HIS A 190 7.93 -11.90 14.47
N GLY A 191 9.00 -11.20 14.91
CA GLY A 191 10.26 -11.09 14.18
C GLY A 191 10.41 -9.81 13.36
N VAL A 192 9.48 -8.85 13.45
CA VAL A 192 9.60 -7.55 12.77
C VAL A 192 10.74 -6.74 13.40
N SER A 193 11.64 -6.22 12.57
CA SER A 193 12.81 -5.48 13.05
C SER A 193 12.49 -4.04 13.47
N ILE A 194 11.52 -3.40 12.83
CA ILE A 194 11.10 -2.03 13.09
C ILE A 194 9.58 -1.97 13.13
N VAL A 195 9.02 -1.52 14.24
CA VAL A 195 7.57 -1.33 14.37
C VAL A 195 7.28 0.16 14.55
N LEU A 196 6.53 0.74 13.61
CA LEU A 196 6.14 2.15 13.59
C LEU A 196 4.66 2.27 13.97
N GLY A 197 4.36 2.91 15.10
CA GLY A 197 3.01 3.27 15.50
C GLY A 197 2.69 4.71 15.13
N THR A 198 1.73 4.94 14.20
CA THR A 198 1.27 6.29 13.86
C THR A 198 0.15 6.76 14.79
N ILE A 199 0.17 8.04 15.21
CA ILE A 199 -0.69 8.59 16.27
C ILE A 199 -1.49 9.82 15.75
N GLY A 200 -1.68 9.93 14.45
CA GLY A 200 -2.35 11.08 13.84
C GLY A 200 -1.55 12.37 14.02
N GLU A 201 -2.18 13.44 14.54
CA GLU A 201 -1.52 14.73 14.77
C GLU A 201 -0.44 14.71 15.87
N ASP A 202 -0.49 13.71 16.74
CA ASP A 202 0.53 13.50 17.78
C ASP A 202 1.83 12.85 17.25
N GLY A 203 1.88 12.57 15.95
CA GLY A 203 3.08 12.07 15.28
C GLY A 203 3.15 10.53 15.23
N SER A 204 4.29 9.97 15.61
CA SER A 204 4.55 8.53 15.59
C SER A 204 5.58 8.11 16.64
N CYS A 205 5.63 6.83 16.93
CA CYS A 205 6.62 6.18 17.79
C CYS A 205 7.18 4.92 17.14
N VAL A 206 8.38 4.51 17.57
CA VAL A 206 9.10 3.30 17.13
C VAL A 206 9.49 2.50 18.35
#